data_9c5e5127a9b797f98f454e6e3d46d2e5
#
_entry.id   9c5e5127a9b797f98f454e6e3d46d2e5
#
_cell.length_a   1.000
_cell.length_b   1.000
_cell.length_c   1.000
_cell.angle_alpha   90.00
_cell.angle_beta   90.00
_cell.angle_gamma   90.00
#
_symmetry.space_group_name_H-M   'P 1'
#
loop_
_entity.id
_entity.type
_entity.pdbx_description
1 polymer ?
#
loop_
_entity_poly.entity_id
_entity_poly.type
_entity_poly.pdbx_seq_one_letter_code
_entity_poly.pdbx_strand_id
1 'polypeptide(L)'
;MKPCVLIAEDESALVTLLRYNLEREGYRVLEARDGEEALLVAAEEQPDLVLLDWMLPQLSGIEVCRRLRSRQETRNVPIIMLTARGEETDRIRGLDTGADDYMTKPFSMTELLARLRAVMRRIRPGLAEDVVKIGDIEMDRAAHRVRRAGREIHLGPTEYKLLDHLIQHPGRVFSREQLLDAVWGSDVYVEARTVDVHVGRLRKALNIEGVVDPIRTVRSAGYALDETFVA
;
A
#
# COMPACT_ATOMS: atom_id res chain seq x y z
N MET A 1 -8.58 3.74 12.16
CA MET A 1 -7.23 3.88 12.76
C MET A 1 -6.21 3.54 11.67
N LYS A 2 -5.10 4.28 11.54
CA LYS A 2 -4.05 3.94 10.55
C LYS A 2 -3.41 2.61 10.93
N PRO A 3 -3.21 1.67 9.99
CA PRO A 3 -2.52 0.42 10.27
C PRO A 3 -1.07 0.70 10.72
N CYS A 4 -0.59 -0.10 11.67
CA CYS A 4 0.70 0.10 12.32
C CYS A 4 1.72 -0.96 11.87
N VAL A 5 2.88 -0.52 11.39
CA VAL A 5 3.98 -1.37 10.95
C VAL A 5 5.18 -1.16 11.87
N LEU A 6 5.70 -2.24 12.45
CA LEU A 6 6.98 -2.24 13.16
C LEU A 6 8.10 -2.59 12.17
N ILE A 7 9.13 -1.74 12.11
CA ILE A 7 10.38 -1.99 11.40
C ILE A 7 11.43 -2.40 12.45
N ALA A 8 11.91 -3.63 12.37
CA ALA A 8 13.02 -4.13 13.15
C ALA A 8 14.25 -4.26 12.24
N GLU A 9 15.15 -3.28 12.27
CA GLU A 9 16.27 -3.11 11.34
C GLU A 9 17.33 -2.21 11.99
N ASP A 10 18.60 -2.57 11.96
CA ASP A 10 19.69 -1.80 12.56
C ASP A 10 20.31 -0.76 11.61
N GLU A 11 20.17 -0.94 10.29
CA GLU A 11 20.68 0.00 9.29
C GLU A 11 19.81 1.25 9.20
N SER A 12 20.28 2.36 9.80
CA SER A 12 19.52 3.62 9.90
C SER A 12 19.08 4.20 8.54
N ALA A 13 19.87 3.98 7.48
CA ALA A 13 19.53 4.45 6.14
C ALA A 13 18.32 3.70 5.59
N LEU A 14 18.27 2.38 5.77
CA LEU A 14 17.15 1.54 5.34
C LEU A 14 15.89 1.83 6.18
N VAL A 15 16.02 1.99 7.49
CA VAL A 15 14.91 2.40 8.37
C VAL A 15 14.29 3.72 7.90
N THR A 16 15.12 4.72 7.61
CA THR A 16 14.65 6.03 7.12
C THR A 16 13.89 5.89 5.80
N LEU A 17 14.41 5.09 4.86
CA LEU A 17 13.78 4.83 3.56
C LEU A 17 12.43 4.12 3.72
N LEU A 18 12.40 3.08 4.55
CA LEU A 18 11.18 2.30 4.83
C LEU A 18 10.12 3.17 5.48
N ARG A 19 10.47 3.92 6.54
CA ARG A 19 9.57 4.83 7.23
C ARG A 19 8.95 5.83 6.27
N TYR A 20 9.78 6.56 5.50
CA TYR A 20 9.30 7.58 4.57
C TYR A 20 8.24 7.02 3.60
N ASN A 21 8.50 5.84 3.01
CA ASN A 21 7.58 5.25 2.06
C ASN A 21 6.31 4.70 2.72
N LEU A 22 6.42 4.06 3.88
CA LEU A 22 5.26 3.53 4.62
C LEU A 22 4.36 4.65 5.13
N GLU A 23 4.91 5.74 5.65
CA GLU A 23 4.13 6.90 6.11
C GLU A 23 3.38 7.56 4.93
N ARG A 24 4.00 7.64 3.75
CA ARG A 24 3.34 8.12 2.52
C ARG A 24 2.18 7.23 2.08
N GLU A 25 2.27 5.93 2.32
CA GLU A 25 1.20 4.96 2.06
C GLU A 25 0.14 4.94 3.19
N GLY A 26 0.27 5.82 4.19
CA GLY A 26 -0.72 6.00 5.25
C GLY A 26 -0.54 5.09 6.47
N TYR A 27 0.56 4.36 6.60
CA TYR A 27 0.87 3.55 7.77
C TYR A 27 1.40 4.40 8.93
N ARG A 28 1.14 3.96 10.16
CA ARG A 28 1.88 4.38 11.35
C ARG A 28 3.12 3.50 11.46
N VAL A 29 4.28 4.07 11.68
CA VAL A 29 5.54 3.33 11.74
C VAL A 29 6.11 3.36 13.14
N LEU A 30 6.53 2.19 13.61
CA LEU A 30 7.32 1.97 14.81
C LEU A 30 8.69 1.44 14.39
N GLU A 31 9.71 1.66 15.20
CA GLU A 31 11.08 1.25 14.93
C GLU A 31 11.66 0.49 16.10
N ALA A 32 12.49 -0.50 15.79
CA ALA A 32 13.37 -1.20 16.72
C ALA A 32 14.71 -1.44 16.02
N ARG A 33 15.80 -1.26 16.76
CA ARG A 33 17.17 -1.36 16.24
C ARG A 33 17.86 -2.67 16.58
N ASP A 34 17.26 -3.46 17.43
CA ASP A 34 17.71 -4.78 17.81
C ASP A 34 16.54 -5.71 18.10
N GLY A 35 16.83 -7.00 18.28
CA GLY A 35 15.80 -8.00 18.45
C GLY A 35 15.09 -7.95 19.80
N GLU A 36 15.71 -7.46 20.86
CA GLU A 36 15.06 -7.32 22.18
C GLU A 36 14.09 -6.13 22.18
N GLU A 37 14.51 -5.00 21.62
CA GLU A 37 13.65 -3.85 21.41
C GLU A 37 12.44 -4.21 20.53
N ALA A 38 12.67 -4.99 19.45
CA ALA A 38 11.59 -5.45 18.58
C ALA A 38 10.53 -6.26 19.32
N LEU A 39 10.93 -7.15 20.23
CA LEU A 39 10.01 -7.93 21.06
C LEU A 39 9.23 -7.07 22.05
N LEU A 40 9.89 -6.07 22.66
CA LEU A 40 9.27 -5.15 23.62
C LEU A 40 8.21 -4.30 22.90
N VAL A 41 8.59 -3.62 21.82
CA VAL A 41 7.69 -2.77 21.05
C VAL A 41 6.52 -3.56 20.48
N ALA A 42 6.76 -4.79 19.98
CA ALA A 42 5.68 -5.64 19.47
C ALA A 42 4.67 -6.04 20.54
N ALA A 43 5.12 -6.27 21.78
CA ALA A 43 4.25 -6.63 22.89
C ALA A 43 3.42 -5.43 23.40
N GLU A 44 4.02 -4.24 23.49
CA GLU A 44 3.37 -3.04 24.01
C GLU A 44 2.42 -2.40 22.99
N GLU A 45 2.86 -2.27 21.74
CA GLU A 45 2.17 -1.51 20.70
C GLU A 45 1.28 -2.36 19.79
N GLN A 46 1.42 -3.68 19.83
CA GLN A 46 0.64 -4.64 19.03
C GLN A 46 0.51 -4.22 17.55
N PRO A 47 1.63 -4.15 16.79
CA PRO A 47 1.61 -3.72 15.42
C PRO A 47 0.76 -4.65 14.53
N ASP A 48 0.24 -4.12 13.43
CA ASP A 48 -0.53 -4.87 12.45
C ASP A 48 0.36 -5.70 11.52
N LEU A 49 1.68 -5.39 11.44
CA LEU A 49 2.69 -6.11 10.67
C LEU A 49 4.09 -5.79 11.20
N VAL A 50 4.99 -6.76 11.12
CA VAL A 50 6.42 -6.59 11.42
C VAL A 50 7.24 -6.81 10.15
N LEU A 51 8.05 -5.82 9.78
CA LEU A 51 9.18 -5.98 8.87
C LEU A 51 10.40 -6.30 9.73
N LEU A 52 11.00 -7.47 9.54
CA LEU A 52 11.99 -8.02 10.46
C LEU A 52 13.27 -8.38 9.71
N ASP A 53 14.36 -7.69 9.98
CA ASP A 53 15.66 -8.10 9.46
C ASP A 53 16.09 -9.44 10.08
N TRP A 54 16.66 -10.28 9.23
CA TRP A 54 17.25 -11.54 9.63
C TRP A 54 18.44 -11.36 10.57
N MET A 55 19.30 -10.37 10.26
CA MET A 55 20.58 -10.09 10.96
C MET A 55 20.45 -8.91 11.92
N LEU A 56 19.71 -9.07 13.02
CA LEU A 56 19.63 -8.05 14.04
C LEU A 56 20.71 -8.24 15.11
N PRO A 57 21.20 -7.14 15.74
CA PRO A 57 22.02 -7.19 16.92
C PRO A 57 21.30 -7.84 18.10
N GLN A 58 22.08 -8.39 19.04
CA GLN A 58 21.65 -9.01 20.31
C GLN A 58 20.82 -10.28 20.09
N LEU A 59 19.71 -10.21 19.36
CA LEU A 59 18.83 -11.33 19.09
C LEU A 59 18.49 -11.38 17.61
N SER A 60 18.82 -12.48 16.94
CA SER A 60 18.59 -12.64 15.51
C SER A 60 17.08 -12.55 15.16
N GLY A 61 16.77 -12.08 13.95
CA GLY A 61 15.37 -11.99 13.49
C GLY A 61 14.64 -13.32 13.50
N ILE A 62 15.31 -14.44 13.27
CA ILE A 62 14.72 -15.78 13.40
C ILE A 62 14.23 -16.03 14.82
N GLU A 63 15.06 -15.73 15.81
CA GLU A 63 14.73 -15.94 17.21
C GLU A 63 13.62 -14.98 17.65
N VAL A 64 13.64 -13.72 17.17
CA VAL A 64 12.54 -12.77 17.35
C VAL A 64 11.24 -13.34 16.79
N CYS A 65 11.25 -13.85 15.56
CA CYS A 65 10.09 -14.46 14.93
C CYS A 65 9.53 -15.62 15.76
N ARG A 66 10.37 -16.55 16.21
CA ARG A 66 9.96 -17.67 17.08
C ARG A 66 9.31 -17.19 18.37
N ARG A 67 9.89 -16.19 19.04
CA ARG A 67 9.35 -15.63 20.27
C ARG A 67 8.02 -14.91 20.05
N LEU A 68 7.87 -14.17 18.96
CA LEU A 68 6.58 -13.56 18.58
C LEU A 68 5.51 -14.64 18.36
N ARG A 69 5.85 -15.75 17.69
CA ARG A 69 4.93 -16.87 17.44
C ARG A 69 4.56 -17.66 18.70
N SER A 70 5.44 -17.68 19.70
CA SER A 70 5.19 -18.39 20.97
C SER A 70 4.29 -17.63 21.95
N ARG A 71 4.12 -16.31 21.79
CA ARG A 71 3.32 -15.46 22.68
C ARG A 71 1.91 -15.31 22.14
N GLN A 72 0.92 -15.43 23.02
CA GLN A 72 -0.50 -15.37 22.64
C GLN A 72 -0.88 -14.03 21.99
N GLU A 73 -0.28 -12.93 22.46
CA GLU A 73 -0.59 -11.57 22.04
C GLU A 73 -0.05 -11.26 20.63
N THR A 74 1.09 -11.87 20.25
CA THR A 74 1.81 -11.55 19.01
C THR A 74 1.85 -12.68 17.99
N ARG A 75 1.40 -13.88 18.34
CA ARG A 75 1.52 -15.07 17.48
C ARG A 75 0.87 -14.93 16.10
N ASN A 76 -0.15 -14.08 15.99
CA ASN A 76 -0.92 -13.86 14.76
C ASN A 76 -0.50 -12.58 14.02
N VAL A 77 0.47 -11.82 14.55
CA VAL A 77 0.98 -10.63 13.85
C VAL A 77 1.76 -11.06 12.62
N PRO A 78 1.41 -10.56 11.42
CA PRO A 78 2.13 -10.91 10.21
C PRO A 78 3.58 -10.45 10.25
N ILE A 79 4.49 -11.31 9.75
CA ILE A 79 5.93 -11.04 9.72
C ILE A 79 6.44 -11.22 8.30
N ILE A 80 7.05 -10.17 7.75
CA ILE A 80 7.85 -10.23 6.53
C ILE A 80 9.31 -10.18 6.92
N MET A 81 10.06 -11.26 6.62
CA MET A 81 11.50 -11.32 6.88
C MET A 81 12.27 -10.64 5.76
N LEU A 82 13.23 -9.76 6.13
CA LEU A 82 14.18 -9.15 5.22
C LEU A 82 15.50 -9.92 5.31
N THR A 83 15.98 -10.50 4.22
CA THR A 83 17.14 -11.41 4.22
C THR A 83 18.23 -10.93 3.25
N ALA A 84 19.52 -11.23 3.52
CA ALA A 84 20.60 -10.96 2.57
C ALA A 84 20.58 -11.98 1.42
N ARG A 85 21.10 -11.57 0.24
CA ARG A 85 21.24 -12.45 -0.92
C ARG A 85 22.34 -13.50 -0.66
N GLY A 86 21.99 -14.78 -0.67
CA GLY A 86 22.94 -15.88 -0.47
C GLY A 86 22.57 -16.87 0.64
N GLU A 87 21.58 -16.55 1.46
CA GLU A 87 21.09 -17.43 2.54
C GLU A 87 19.93 -18.32 2.08
N GLU A 88 20.00 -18.80 0.82
CA GLU A 88 18.95 -19.62 0.19
C GLU A 88 18.75 -20.97 0.91
N THR A 89 19.80 -21.50 1.53
CA THR A 89 19.74 -22.69 2.40
C THR A 89 19.00 -22.41 3.71
N ASP A 90 18.94 -21.17 4.18
CA ASP A 90 18.21 -20.77 5.36
C ASP A 90 16.74 -20.45 5.08
N ARG A 91 16.36 -20.20 3.80
CA ARG A 91 14.92 -20.11 3.40
C ARG A 91 14.17 -21.41 3.67
N ILE A 92 14.79 -22.56 3.52
CA ILE A 92 14.18 -23.87 3.84
C ILE A 92 14.00 -24.01 5.36
N ARG A 93 14.95 -23.54 6.16
CA ARG A 93 14.82 -23.43 7.62
C ARG A 93 13.87 -22.31 8.03
N GLY A 94 13.75 -21.26 7.23
CA GLY A 94 12.85 -20.12 7.45
C GLY A 94 11.36 -20.48 7.33
N LEU A 95 10.98 -21.44 6.48
CA LEU A 95 9.60 -21.94 6.39
C LEU A 95 9.12 -22.56 7.71
N ASP A 96 10.04 -23.12 8.52
CA ASP A 96 9.74 -23.65 9.85
C ASP A 96 9.69 -22.55 10.95
N THR A 97 10.13 -21.32 10.66
CA THR A 97 10.15 -20.23 11.66
C THR A 97 8.80 -19.52 11.84
N GLY A 98 7.86 -19.72 10.91
CA GLY A 98 6.52 -19.14 10.98
C GLY A 98 6.39 -17.72 10.48
N ALA A 99 7.33 -17.21 9.66
CA ALA A 99 7.15 -15.96 8.92
C ALA A 99 6.12 -16.11 7.80
N ASP A 100 5.40 -15.04 7.47
CA ASP A 100 4.33 -15.06 6.45
C ASP A 100 4.87 -14.80 5.04
N ASP A 101 5.98 -14.08 4.92
CA ASP A 101 6.67 -13.82 3.65
C ASP A 101 8.16 -13.53 3.87
N TYR A 102 8.95 -13.63 2.80
CA TYR A 102 10.39 -13.38 2.78
C TYR A 102 10.76 -12.47 1.62
N MET A 103 11.67 -11.53 1.87
CA MET A 103 12.18 -10.62 0.85
C MET A 103 13.69 -10.51 0.94
N THR A 104 14.38 -10.68 -0.19
CA THR A 104 15.85 -10.59 -0.27
C THR A 104 16.31 -9.16 -0.53
N LYS A 105 17.28 -8.69 0.24
CA LYS A 105 17.99 -7.43 0.01
C LYS A 105 18.99 -7.59 -1.15
N PRO A 106 19.13 -6.60 -2.08
CA PRO A 106 18.34 -5.39 -2.19
C PRO A 106 16.98 -5.64 -2.85
N PHE A 107 15.95 -4.93 -2.38
CA PHE A 107 14.59 -5.02 -2.89
C PHE A 107 14.06 -3.65 -3.37
N SER A 108 13.04 -3.67 -4.21
CA SER A 108 12.35 -2.43 -4.59
C SER A 108 11.25 -2.08 -3.58
N MET A 109 11.06 -0.78 -3.32
CA MET A 109 9.97 -0.33 -2.46
C MET A 109 8.59 -0.71 -3.01
N THR A 110 8.44 -0.73 -4.34
CA THR A 110 7.21 -1.16 -5.00
C THR A 110 6.89 -2.63 -4.69
N GLU A 111 7.90 -3.50 -4.70
CA GLU A 111 7.75 -4.91 -4.36
C GLU A 111 7.39 -5.08 -2.88
N LEU A 112 8.12 -4.40 -1.98
CA LEU A 112 7.85 -4.44 -0.54
C LEU A 112 6.42 -4.05 -0.23
N LEU A 113 5.95 -2.92 -0.74
CA LEU A 113 4.59 -2.43 -0.52
C LEU A 113 3.52 -3.37 -1.09
N ALA A 114 3.78 -4.00 -2.23
CA ALA A 114 2.88 -5.01 -2.80
C ALA A 114 2.76 -6.26 -1.91
N ARG A 115 3.89 -6.77 -1.39
CA ARG A 115 3.93 -7.92 -0.47
C ARG A 115 3.28 -7.60 0.87
N LEU A 116 3.58 -6.42 1.44
CA LEU A 116 2.98 -5.94 2.68
C LEU A 116 1.46 -5.90 2.56
N ARG A 117 0.92 -5.30 1.49
CA ARG A 117 -0.53 -5.31 1.23
C ARG A 117 -1.09 -6.73 1.11
N ALA A 118 -0.39 -7.63 0.43
CA ALA A 118 -0.83 -9.01 0.24
C ALA A 118 -0.90 -9.79 1.57
N VAL A 119 0.09 -9.61 2.44
CA VAL A 119 0.15 -10.24 3.76
C VAL A 119 -0.93 -9.68 4.69
N MET A 120 -1.05 -8.35 4.77
CA MET A 120 -2.09 -7.69 5.57
C MET A 120 -3.51 -8.14 5.20
N ARG A 121 -3.79 -8.29 3.90
CA ARG A 121 -5.10 -8.76 3.40
C ARG A 121 -5.46 -10.17 3.90
N ARG A 122 -4.50 -11.08 3.96
CA ARG A 122 -4.76 -12.47 4.40
C ARG A 122 -5.19 -12.55 5.86
N ILE A 123 -4.67 -11.66 6.70
CA ILE A 123 -4.80 -11.77 8.16
C ILE A 123 -5.88 -10.84 8.70
N ARG A 124 -6.07 -9.68 8.08
CA ARG A 124 -7.13 -8.72 8.42
C ARG A 124 -7.84 -8.22 7.16
N PRO A 125 -8.78 -8.97 6.61
CA PRO A 125 -9.52 -8.56 5.42
C PRO A 125 -10.22 -7.18 5.53
N GLY A 126 -10.45 -6.70 6.76
CA GLY A 126 -11.09 -5.41 7.03
C GLY A 126 -10.14 -4.22 7.22
N LEU A 127 -8.80 -4.41 7.27
CA LEU A 127 -7.83 -3.30 7.38
C LEU A 127 -7.24 -2.88 6.03
N ALA A 128 -7.21 -3.76 5.05
CA ALA A 128 -6.97 -3.37 3.69
C ALA A 128 -8.30 -2.85 3.14
N GLU A 129 -8.49 -1.54 3.15
CA GLU A 129 -9.52 -0.90 2.31
C GLU A 129 -9.12 -1.08 0.84
N ASP A 130 -9.01 -2.36 0.41
CA ASP A 130 -8.79 -2.68 -1.01
C ASP A 130 -10.02 -2.30 -1.83
N VAL A 131 -11.18 -2.18 -1.18
CA VAL A 131 -12.42 -1.72 -1.79
C VAL A 131 -12.75 -0.32 -1.29
N VAL A 132 -12.49 0.67 -2.13
CA VAL A 132 -12.90 2.05 -1.88
C VAL A 132 -14.25 2.29 -2.55
N LYS A 133 -15.19 2.87 -1.80
CA LYS A 133 -16.51 3.25 -2.29
C LYS A 133 -16.73 4.74 -2.18
N ILE A 134 -17.06 5.39 -3.28
CA ILE A 134 -17.46 6.79 -3.34
C ILE A 134 -18.71 6.88 -4.21
N GLY A 135 -19.81 7.30 -3.61
CA GLY A 135 -21.10 7.30 -4.28
C GLY A 135 -21.46 5.89 -4.79
N ASP A 136 -21.68 5.75 -6.08
CA ASP A 136 -21.98 4.49 -6.76
C ASP A 136 -20.75 3.79 -7.38
N ILE A 137 -19.55 4.36 -7.20
CA ILE A 137 -18.28 3.77 -7.64
C ILE A 137 -17.69 2.91 -6.52
N GLU A 138 -17.35 1.68 -6.89
CA GLU A 138 -16.63 0.73 -6.06
C GLU A 138 -15.34 0.32 -6.78
N MET A 139 -14.19 0.54 -6.16
CA MET A 139 -12.88 0.19 -6.68
C MET A 139 -12.22 -0.85 -5.78
N ASP A 140 -12.13 -2.08 -6.26
CA ASP A 140 -11.40 -3.17 -5.62
C ASP A 140 -9.97 -3.19 -6.15
N ARG A 141 -9.05 -2.65 -5.34
CA ARG A 141 -7.63 -2.55 -5.67
C ARG A 141 -6.94 -3.90 -5.70
N ALA A 142 -7.38 -4.82 -4.84
CA ALA A 142 -6.81 -6.16 -4.76
C ALA A 142 -7.14 -7.00 -5.99
N ALA A 143 -8.41 -6.94 -6.42
CA ALA A 143 -8.86 -7.63 -7.61
C ALA A 143 -8.60 -6.83 -8.91
N HIS A 144 -8.09 -5.59 -8.80
CA HIS A 144 -7.91 -4.64 -9.90
C HIS A 144 -9.20 -4.43 -10.69
N ARG A 145 -10.33 -4.30 -9.98
CA ARG A 145 -11.67 -4.18 -10.56
C ARG A 145 -12.34 -2.88 -10.16
N VAL A 146 -13.08 -2.31 -11.09
CA VAL A 146 -13.92 -1.14 -10.84
C VAL A 146 -15.36 -1.49 -11.18
N ARG A 147 -16.28 -1.08 -10.31
CA ARG A 147 -17.72 -1.18 -10.55
C ARG A 147 -18.34 0.19 -10.39
N ARG A 148 -19.39 0.46 -11.15
CA ARG A 148 -20.25 1.61 -11.00
C ARG A 148 -21.71 1.19 -11.05
N ALA A 149 -22.49 1.61 -10.06
CA ALA A 149 -23.90 1.18 -9.91
C ALA A 149 -24.05 -0.36 -10.06
N GLY A 150 -23.12 -1.15 -9.46
CA GLY A 150 -23.07 -2.59 -9.50
C GLY A 150 -22.58 -3.21 -10.83
N ARG A 151 -22.35 -2.42 -11.88
CA ARG A 151 -21.84 -2.90 -13.20
C ARG A 151 -20.33 -2.82 -13.23
N GLU A 152 -19.68 -3.84 -13.75
CA GLU A 152 -18.22 -3.86 -13.92
C GLU A 152 -17.79 -2.90 -15.04
N ILE A 153 -16.78 -2.08 -14.74
CA ILE A 153 -16.21 -1.07 -15.63
C ILE A 153 -14.79 -1.48 -16.01
N HIS A 154 -14.52 -1.58 -17.30
CA HIS A 154 -13.18 -1.87 -17.80
C HIS A 154 -12.42 -0.57 -18.05
N LEU A 155 -11.31 -0.40 -17.34
CA LEU A 155 -10.40 0.75 -17.45
C LEU A 155 -9.05 0.31 -18.02
N GLY A 156 -8.45 1.15 -18.85
CA GLY A 156 -7.05 1.01 -19.20
C GLY A 156 -6.14 1.27 -18.00
N PRO A 157 -4.85 0.84 -18.06
CA PRO A 157 -3.94 0.98 -16.92
C PRO A 157 -3.78 2.43 -16.43
N THR A 158 -3.78 3.39 -17.34
CA THR A 158 -3.65 4.82 -17.02
C THR A 158 -4.93 5.39 -16.41
N GLU A 159 -6.09 5.05 -16.99
CA GLU A 159 -7.40 5.44 -16.47
C GLU A 159 -7.64 4.85 -15.07
N TYR A 160 -7.19 3.62 -14.83
CA TYR A 160 -7.25 2.99 -13.52
C TYR A 160 -6.42 3.75 -12.48
N LYS A 161 -5.15 4.07 -12.78
CA LYS A 161 -4.28 4.88 -11.89
C LYS A 161 -4.85 6.27 -11.63
N LEU A 162 -5.43 6.89 -12.67
CA LEU A 162 -6.04 8.21 -12.55
C LEU A 162 -7.26 8.17 -11.61
N LEU A 163 -8.13 7.17 -11.76
CA LEU A 163 -9.25 6.97 -10.85
C LEU A 163 -8.77 6.66 -9.44
N ASP A 164 -7.78 5.80 -9.29
CA ASP A 164 -7.21 5.44 -7.99
C ASP A 164 -6.66 6.66 -7.24
N HIS A 165 -5.98 7.56 -7.94
CA HIS A 165 -5.49 8.81 -7.34
C HIS A 165 -6.63 9.75 -6.93
N LEU A 166 -7.63 9.91 -7.78
CA LEU A 166 -8.77 10.81 -7.50
C LEU A 166 -9.67 10.27 -6.37
N ILE A 167 -9.91 8.96 -6.33
CA ILE A 167 -10.82 8.34 -5.35
C ILE A 167 -10.24 8.32 -3.92
N GLN A 168 -8.91 8.44 -3.79
CA GLN A 168 -8.25 8.60 -2.49
C GLN A 168 -8.43 10.00 -1.88
N HIS A 169 -8.80 10.99 -2.71
CA HIS A 169 -8.91 12.38 -2.30
C HIS A 169 -10.19 13.01 -2.86
N PRO A 170 -11.37 12.51 -2.46
CA PRO A 170 -12.63 13.00 -2.98
C PRO A 170 -12.81 14.49 -2.67
N GLY A 171 -13.43 15.23 -3.58
CA GLY A 171 -13.64 16.67 -3.48
C GLY A 171 -12.39 17.52 -3.78
N ARG A 172 -11.19 16.98 -3.66
CA ARG A 172 -9.95 17.73 -3.90
C ARG A 172 -9.71 17.97 -5.38
N VAL A 173 -9.41 19.22 -5.73
CA VAL A 173 -9.03 19.60 -7.10
C VAL A 173 -7.52 19.40 -7.29
N PHE A 174 -7.15 18.68 -8.35
CA PHE A 174 -5.77 18.47 -8.77
C PHE A 174 -5.52 19.17 -10.07
N SER A 175 -4.39 19.88 -10.19
CA SER A 175 -3.95 20.46 -11.46
C SER A 175 -3.55 19.36 -12.45
N ARG A 176 -3.39 19.73 -13.73
CA ARG A 176 -2.94 18.78 -14.75
C ARG A 176 -1.53 18.27 -14.47
N GLU A 177 -0.65 19.15 -14.01
CA GLU A 177 0.72 18.80 -13.60
C GLU A 177 0.72 17.83 -12.42
N GLN A 178 -0.10 18.09 -11.39
CA GLN A 178 -0.21 17.19 -10.23
C GLN A 178 -0.71 15.80 -10.62
N LEU A 179 -1.69 15.73 -11.52
CA LEU A 179 -2.19 14.45 -12.03
C LEU A 179 -1.16 13.76 -12.93
N LEU A 180 -0.41 14.52 -13.71
CA LEU A 180 0.67 13.99 -14.54
C LEU A 180 1.73 13.32 -13.66
N ASP A 181 2.25 14.03 -12.68
CA ASP A 181 3.26 13.53 -11.75
C ASP A 181 2.78 12.29 -10.98
N ALA A 182 1.53 12.32 -10.51
CA ALA A 182 0.96 11.22 -9.74
C ALA A 182 0.75 9.93 -10.54
N VAL A 183 0.41 10.03 -11.83
CA VAL A 183 0.01 8.88 -12.67
C VAL A 183 1.14 8.38 -13.55
N TRP A 184 1.98 9.28 -14.09
CA TRP A 184 3.08 8.95 -15.00
C TRP A 184 4.46 9.04 -14.35
N GLY A 185 4.59 9.76 -13.22
CA GLY A 185 5.87 10.01 -12.55
C GLY A 185 6.59 11.25 -13.10
N SER A 186 7.54 11.76 -12.32
CA SER A 186 8.26 13.02 -12.62
C SER A 186 9.27 12.92 -13.79
N ASP A 187 9.64 11.70 -14.20
CA ASP A 187 10.70 11.47 -15.21
C ASP A 187 10.15 11.28 -16.63
N VAL A 188 8.86 11.45 -16.84
CA VAL A 188 8.23 11.21 -18.15
C VAL A 188 7.90 12.55 -18.82
N TYR A 189 8.56 12.84 -19.95
CA TYR A 189 8.28 13.98 -20.80
C TYR A 189 6.95 13.80 -21.55
N VAL A 190 5.84 14.05 -20.88
CA VAL A 190 4.49 14.02 -21.47
C VAL A 190 3.84 15.38 -21.23
N GLU A 191 3.18 15.92 -22.25
CA GLU A 191 2.48 17.19 -22.13
C GLU A 191 1.26 17.08 -21.19
N ALA A 192 1.00 18.12 -20.40
CA ALA A 192 -0.15 18.20 -19.48
C ALA A 192 -1.51 17.95 -20.17
N ARG A 193 -1.61 18.20 -21.48
CA ARG A 193 -2.79 17.87 -22.30
C ARG A 193 -3.10 16.38 -22.40
N THR A 194 -2.11 15.51 -22.16
CA THR A 194 -2.35 14.05 -22.13
C THR A 194 -3.33 13.68 -21.01
N VAL A 195 -3.30 14.40 -19.89
CA VAL A 195 -4.25 14.22 -18.79
C VAL A 195 -5.70 14.40 -19.28
N ASP A 196 -5.96 15.43 -20.12
CA ASP A 196 -7.31 15.71 -20.62
C ASP A 196 -7.86 14.55 -21.47
N VAL A 197 -7.00 13.90 -22.26
CA VAL A 197 -7.37 12.72 -23.07
C VAL A 197 -7.75 11.55 -22.18
N HIS A 198 -6.96 11.26 -21.14
CA HIS A 198 -7.21 10.15 -20.24
C HIS A 198 -8.40 10.42 -19.30
N VAL A 199 -8.60 11.65 -18.85
CA VAL A 199 -9.83 12.07 -18.15
C VAL A 199 -11.06 11.88 -19.05
N GLY A 200 -10.98 12.25 -20.33
CA GLY A 200 -12.05 12.01 -21.29
C GLY A 200 -12.39 10.52 -21.46
N ARG A 201 -11.36 9.66 -21.55
CA ARG A 201 -11.55 8.19 -21.62
C ARG A 201 -12.13 7.62 -20.33
N LEU A 202 -11.63 8.08 -19.18
CA LEU A 202 -12.13 7.68 -17.88
C LEU A 202 -13.60 8.06 -17.71
N ARG A 203 -13.98 9.28 -18.07
CA ARG A 203 -15.39 9.72 -18.09
C ARG A 203 -16.26 8.83 -18.97
N LYS A 204 -15.80 8.56 -20.19
CA LYS A 204 -16.53 7.70 -21.14
C LYS A 204 -16.76 6.30 -20.56
N ALA A 205 -15.79 5.77 -19.82
CA ALA A 205 -15.92 4.46 -19.20
C ALA A 205 -16.83 4.48 -17.95
N LEU A 206 -16.76 5.54 -17.16
CA LEU A 206 -17.56 5.69 -15.94
C LEU A 206 -18.99 6.12 -16.24
N ASN A 207 -19.25 6.92 -17.29
CA ASN A 207 -20.59 7.45 -17.57
C ASN A 207 -21.52 6.37 -18.14
N ILE A 208 -22.42 5.93 -17.27
CA ILE A 208 -23.52 5.03 -17.60
C ILE A 208 -24.78 5.91 -17.83
N GLU A 209 -25.62 5.53 -18.78
CA GLU A 209 -26.85 6.26 -19.10
C GLU A 209 -27.73 6.43 -17.86
N GLY A 210 -28.11 7.68 -17.57
CA GLY A 210 -28.94 8.02 -16.41
C GLY A 210 -28.17 8.30 -15.11
N VAL A 211 -26.83 8.31 -15.14
CA VAL A 211 -26.00 8.56 -13.94
C VAL A 211 -25.16 9.83 -14.09
N VAL A 212 -25.00 10.60 -13.02
CA VAL A 212 -24.23 11.85 -13.01
C VAL A 212 -22.75 11.61 -13.24
N ASP A 213 -22.07 12.50 -14.00
CA ASP A 213 -20.60 12.43 -14.17
C ASP A 213 -19.89 12.65 -12.83
N PRO A 214 -19.12 11.67 -12.34
CA PRO A 214 -18.46 11.79 -11.04
C PRO A 214 -17.21 12.69 -11.09
N ILE A 215 -16.69 13.00 -12.28
CA ILE A 215 -15.48 13.80 -12.43
C ILE A 215 -15.85 15.24 -12.77
N ARG A 216 -15.60 16.14 -11.85
CA ARG A 216 -15.81 17.57 -12.03
C ARG A 216 -14.60 18.23 -12.69
N THR A 217 -14.85 19.06 -13.71
CA THR A 217 -13.85 19.95 -14.26
C THR A 217 -13.92 21.32 -13.58
N VAL A 218 -12.83 21.74 -12.95
CA VAL A 218 -12.69 23.10 -12.40
C VAL A 218 -11.89 23.92 -13.39
N ARG A 219 -12.54 24.86 -14.08
CA ARG A 219 -11.90 25.70 -15.11
C ARG A 219 -10.66 26.37 -14.56
N SER A 220 -9.58 26.34 -15.31
CA SER A 220 -8.24 26.87 -14.97
C SER A 220 -7.56 26.23 -13.75
N ALA A 221 -8.17 25.28 -13.04
CA ALA A 221 -7.61 24.61 -11.87
C ALA A 221 -7.32 23.12 -12.11
N GLY A 222 -8.22 22.38 -12.80
CA GLY A 222 -7.99 20.97 -13.07
C GLY A 222 -9.22 20.08 -12.88
N TYR A 223 -9.06 18.94 -12.23
CA TYR A 223 -10.07 17.91 -12.09
C TYR A 223 -10.23 17.46 -10.64
N ALA A 224 -11.43 17.05 -10.26
CA ALA A 224 -11.75 16.44 -8.98
C ALA A 224 -12.75 15.31 -9.16
N LEU A 225 -12.72 14.31 -8.27
CA LEU A 225 -13.83 13.38 -8.10
C LEU A 225 -14.79 13.99 -7.06
N ASP A 226 -16.06 14.15 -7.41
CA ASP A 226 -17.03 14.66 -6.47
C ASP A 226 -17.35 13.64 -5.36
N GLU A 227 -17.68 14.13 -4.16
CA GLU A 227 -18.03 13.26 -3.03
C GLU A 227 -19.49 12.76 -3.12
N THR A 228 -20.34 13.55 -3.75
CA THR A 228 -21.78 13.29 -3.84
C THR A 228 -22.24 13.39 -5.29
N PHE A 229 -22.25 12.25 -5.98
CA PHE A 229 -22.79 12.12 -7.34
C PHE A 229 -23.83 11.00 -7.46
N VAL A 230 -24.51 10.71 -6.34
CA VAL A 230 -25.59 9.71 -6.33
C VAL A 230 -26.85 10.36 -6.93
N ALA A 231 -27.49 9.64 -7.84
CA ALA A 231 -28.76 10.06 -8.46
C ALA A 231 -29.92 10.04 -7.45
#